data_19d058dc4988ad2f352086ee7698056e
#
_entry.id   19d058dc4988ad2f352086ee7698056e
#
_cell.length_a   1.000
_cell.length_b   1.000
_cell.length_c   1.000
_cell.angle_alpha   90.00
_cell.angle_beta   90.00
_cell.angle_gamma   90.00
#
_symmetry.space_group_name_H-M   'P 1'
#
loop_
_entity.id
_entity.type
_entity.pdbx_description
1 polymer ?
#
loop_
_entity_poly.entity_id
_entity_poly.type
_entity_poly.pdbx_seq_one_letter_code
_entity_poly.pdbx_strand_id
1 'polypeptide(L)'
;TGTFQTTDADTVTADGKIKLTYTGTDSLKLDDFTLSSEEDGTAYDRVRLLEVNTENGTGSIKLQFAKSLDLGNKNEKQLYVHYKGSLIGSITLKKVINLVQLAAPVYVKWDETVKGKAVWSPVANASGYKVQIYKNSSKQGSEVVLGTGAASYDFTSQIAESGTYTFKVWATGNSVYGDSEKATSEEYVFSEQTLVDVKKAAQEALQAKTVTNETTADEILQVVRNVITNKEIQATWSKPSDFQKKQATDGTEPGVNGSITGTICLSYKSRNDTVERIEVDLSIAAKYKITFTSGREDFQGNAPTLKNAAAGTVITLPDNRFKVYGMNFEGWSDGTTTYASGASYTMPGKNVAFKAVWNLDKWDGVTATKPEWQDGYYLISTGAELAYFRDTFLSNWKAKLMCDIDLDNHDFMSINNAGAEFDGCGHTIRGLHAVSSGAYTGLFKKTSTNCTIKNLTIEDAVIENTSTSSDCEAGILMGYAGDSITVENCYVSGEIVGKNAVRYAGGLIGDVHSSGSVSIRSCYANPQIIGITSNGFAGGLVGWTGGTTTIENSYAVVDM
;
A
#
# COMPACT_ATOMS: atom_id res chain seq x y z
N THR A 1 61.43 6.28 77.39
CA THR A 1 60.36 7.02 76.64
C THR A 1 60.75 7.10 75.18
N GLY A 2 60.15 6.26 74.37
CA GLY A 2 60.34 6.25 72.92
C GLY A 2 59.22 7.00 72.21
N THR A 3 59.51 7.58 71.08
CA THR A 3 58.54 8.19 70.17
C THR A 3 58.22 7.22 69.04
N PHE A 4 56.93 7.09 68.71
CA PHE A 4 56.44 6.24 67.65
C PHE A 4 56.00 7.12 66.49
N GLN A 5 56.22 6.65 65.24
CA GLN A 5 55.60 7.16 64.05
C GLN A 5 55.13 5.96 63.21
N THR A 6 53.90 5.92 62.96
CA THR A 6 53.36 5.05 61.86
C THR A 6 53.57 5.80 60.54
N THR A 7 54.24 5.18 59.61
CA THR A 7 54.30 5.72 58.26
C THR A 7 52.96 5.60 57.62
N ASP A 8 52.56 6.66 56.92
CA ASP A 8 51.28 6.87 56.26
C ASP A 8 50.48 5.64 55.93
N ALA A 9 49.19 5.81 56.11
CA ALA A 9 48.10 4.86 56.10
C ALA A 9 47.96 3.96 54.88
N ASP A 10 48.83 4.06 53.90
CA ASP A 10 48.64 3.34 52.64
C ASP A 10 49.43 2.02 52.54
N THR A 11 50.11 1.60 53.56
CA THR A 11 50.94 0.41 53.45
C THR A 11 50.76 -0.57 54.60
N VAL A 12 49.61 -1.24 54.59
CA VAL A 12 49.60 -2.66 55.01
C VAL A 12 50.29 -3.43 53.90
N THR A 13 51.50 -3.94 54.18
CA THR A 13 52.24 -4.74 53.20
C THR A 13 51.46 -6.03 52.89
N ALA A 14 51.70 -6.66 51.74
CA ALA A 14 50.98 -7.87 51.29
C ALA A 14 51.03 -9.04 52.30
N ASP A 15 51.95 -9.02 53.28
CA ASP A 15 52.08 -9.95 54.36
C ASP A 15 51.36 -9.52 55.65
N GLY A 16 50.57 -8.44 55.63
CA GLY A 16 49.81 -7.96 56.76
C GLY A 16 50.63 -7.23 57.80
N LYS A 17 51.78 -6.62 57.45
CA LYS A 17 52.65 -5.89 58.37
C LYS A 17 52.42 -4.39 58.33
N ILE A 18 52.36 -3.78 59.48
CA ILE A 18 52.42 -2.32 59.66
C ILE A 18 53.86 -1.94 59.93
N LYS A 19 54.37 -0.98 59.20
CA LYS A 19 55.70 -0.42 59.47
C LYS A 19 55.62 0.53 60.65
N LEU A 20 56.45 0.32 61.63
CA LEU A 20 56.54 1.12 62.83
C LEU A 20 57.91 1.72 62.89
N THR A 21 58.01 3.04 63.11
CA THR A 21 59.28 3.70 63.46
C THR A 21 59.29 3.95 64.97
N TYR A 22 60.25 3.40 65.61
CA TYR A 22 60.43 3.54 67.07
C TYR A 22 61.83 4.06 67.38
N THR A 23 61.87 5.18 68.06
CA THR A 23 63.12 5.77 68.62
C THR A 23 63.11 5.67 70.15
N GLY A 24 63.76 4.66 70.66
CA GLY A 24 63.84 4.41 72.11
C GLY A 24 64.68 3.18 72.41
N THR A 25 65.00 2.98 73.67
CA THR A 25 65.86 1.88 74.15
C THR A 25 65.08 0.76 74.82
N ASP A 26 63.74 0.89 74.88
CA ASP A 26 62.91 -0.13 75.54
C ASP A 26 62.59 -1.26 74.58
N SER A 27 62.57 -2.49 75.08
CA SER A 27 62.12 -3.65 74.39
C SER A 27 60.57 -3.62 74.24
N LEU A 28 60.09 -3.55 72.99
CA LEU A 28 58.66 -3.50 72.77
C LEU A 28 58.05 -4.87 72.93
N LYS A 29 56.94 -4.96 73.67
CA LYS A 29 56.16 -6.19 73.83
C LYS A 29 54.82 -6.09 73.08
N LEU A 30 54.37 -7.20 72.53
CA LEU A 30 53.10 -7.26 71.74
C LEU A 30 51.92 -6.81 72.61
N ASP A 31 51.89 -7.19 73.88
CA ASP A 31 50.78 -6.90 74.78
C ASP A 31 50.67 -5.38 75.13
N ASP A 32 51.67 -4.58 74.79
CA ASP A 32 51.67 -3.13 75.01
C ASP A 32 50.88 -2.42 73.85
N PHE A 33 50.54 -3.13 72.77
CA PHE A 33 49.86 -2.58 71.61
C PHE A 33 48.42 -3.05 71.54
N THR A 34 47.50 -2.14 71.19
CA THR A 34 46.12 -2.47 70.93
C THR A 34 45.67 -1.79 69.62
N LEU A 35 44.72 -2.46 68.89
CA LEU A 35 44.02 -1.86 67.79
C LEU A 35 42.61 -1.52 68.23
N SER A 36 42.14 -0.35 67.85
CA SER A 36 40.78 0.11 68.11
C SER A 36 40.08 0.56 66.84
N SER A 37 38.74 0.51 66.83
CA SER A 37 37.93 1.06 65.76
C SER A 37 37.64 2.54 65.84
N GLU A 38 37.90 3.12 67.02
CA GLU A 38 37.69 4.51 67.34
C GLU A 38 38.99 5.08 68.05
N GLU A 39 39.18 6.39 68.04
CA GLU A 39 40.35 7.02 68.63
C GLU A 39 40.41 6.86 70.14
N ASP A 40 39.28 6.63 70.80
CA ASP A 40 39.14 6.44 72.23
C ASP A 40 39.71 5.12 72.77
N GLY A 41 40.19 4.25 71.93
CA GLY A 41 40.79 2.96 72.26
C GLY A 41 39.85 1.78 72.42
N THR A 42 38.58 1.88 71.96
CA THR A 42 37.66 0.74 71.93
C THR A 42 38.22 -0.40 71.06
N ALA A 43 38.58 -1.53 71.76
CA ALA A 43 39.24 -2.66 71.08
C ALA A 43 38.49 -3.18 69.88
N TYR A 44 39.20 -3.48 68.77
CA TYR A 44 38.67 -4.09 67.56
C TYR A 44 39.18 -5.51 67.43
N ASP A 45 38.33 -6.46 67.75
CA ASP A 45 38.66 -7.91 67.87
C ASP A 45 38.80 -8.67 66.56
N ARG A 46 38.40 -8.10 65.44
CA ARG A 46 38.45 -8.74 64.13
C ARG A 46 39.80 -8.70 63.41
N VAL A 47 40.71 -7.91 63.95
CA VAL A 47 42.10 -7.83 63.49
C VAL A 47 42.98 -7.98 64.75
N ARG A 48 43.84 -8.99 64.77
CA ARG A 48 44.73 -9.26 65.90
C ARG A 48 46.15 -8.88 65.54
N LEU A 49 46.85 -8.41 66.55
CA LEU A 49 48.29 -8.25 66.51
C LEU A 49 48.94 -9.61 66.77
N LEU A 50 49.89 -9.98 65.93
CA LEU A 50 50.54 -11.30 66.01
C LEU A 50 51.95 -11.18 66.51
N GLU A 51 52.68 -10.15 66.09
CA GLU A 51 54.11 -10.06 66.34
C GLU A 51 54.52 -8.59 66.27
N VAL A 52 55.40 -8.19 67.18
CA VAL A 52 56.12 -6.89 67.12
C VAL A 52 57.58 -7.21 66.97
N ASN A 53 58.16 -6.68 65.90
CA ASN A 53 59.60 -6.85 65.69
C ASN A 53 60.26 -5.49 65.57
N THR A 54 61.38 -5.31 66.25
CA THR A 54 62.17 -4.06 66.25
C THR A 54 63.62 -4.36 65.94
N GLU A 55 64.14 -3.74 64.87
CA GLU A 55 65.58 -3.73 64.58
C GLU A 55 66.01 -2.34 64.20
N ASN A 56 67.10 -1.87 64.85
CA ASN A 56 67.78 -0.62 64.52
C ASN A 56 66.88 0.61 64.43
N GLY A 57 65.96 0.77 65.33
CA GLY A 57 65.08 1.95 65.40
C GLY A 57 63.86 1.85 64.43
N THR A 58 63.71 0.78 63.72
CA THR A 58 62.52 0.48 62.91
C THR A 58 61.83 -0.78 63.41
N GLY A 59 60.53 -0.77 63.43
CA GLY A 59 59.70 -1.91 63.81
C GLY A 59 58.60 -2.22 62.85
N SER A 60 58.06 -3.40 62.96
CA SER A 60 56.84 -3.79 62.29
C SER A 60 55.91 -4.52 63.21
N ILE A 61 54.62 -4.33 63.06
CA ILE A 61 53.58 -5.08 63.74
C ILE A 61 52.90 -5.94 62.73
N LYS A 62 52.88 -7.24 62.95
CA LYS A 62 52.19 -8.20 62.07
C LYS A 62 50.73 -8.29 62.49
N LEU A 63 49.85 -8.17 61.51
CA LEU A 63 48.42 -8.26 61.67
C LEU A 63 47.90 -9.64 61.20
N GLN A 64 46.97 -10.18 61.95
CA GLN A 64 46.15 -11.30 61.50
C GLN A 64 44.72 -10.83 61.31
N PHE A 65 44.22 -11.04 60.12
CA PHE A 65 42.84 -10.76 59.78
C PHE A 65 41.93 -11.97 60.05
N ALA A 66 40.74 -11.73 60.62
CA ALA A 66 39.72 -12.75 60.72
C ALA A 66 39.25 -13.13 59.30
N LYS A 67 38.94 -14.43 59.07
CA LYS A 67 38.44 -14.94 57.77
C LYS A 67 37.18 -14.26 57.28
N SER A 68 36.44 -13.58 58.14
CA SER A 68 35.19 -12.90 57.86
C SER A 68 35.28 -11.39 58.11
N LEU A 69 36.41 -10.75 57.74
CA LEU A 69 36.53 -9.32 57.85
C LEU A 69 35.57 -8.64 56.87
N ASP A 70 34.40 -8.26 57.35
CA ASP A 70 33.40 -7.54 56.59
C ASP A 70 33.55 -6.05 56.85
N LEU A 71 33.92 -5.30 55.83
CA LEU A 71 33.98 -3.83 55.87
C LEU A 71 32.57 -3.20 55.67
N GLY A 72 31.52 -4.03 55.58
CA GLY A 72 30.16 -3.58 55.26
C GLY A 72 30.10 -2.93 53.90
N ASN A 73 29.28 -1.91 53.76
CA ASN A 73 29.14 -1.12 52.50
C ASN A 73 30.27 -0.12 52.29
N LYS A 74 31.30 -0.11 53.16
CA LYS A 74 32.46 0.80 53.07
C LYS A 74 33.60 0.08 52.38
N ASN A 75 34.27 0.74 51.44
CA ASN A 75 35.43 0.22 50.73
C ASN A 75 36.71 0.28 51.56
N GLU A 76 36.66 0.97 52.70
CA GLU A 76 37.77 1.16 53.59
C GLU A 76 37.31 1.30 55.05
N LYS A 77 38.17 0.95 55.98
CA LYS A 77 37.99 1.14 57.43
C LYS A 77 39.29 1.61 58.05
N GLN A 78 39.24 2.68 58.82
CA GLN A 78 40.34 3.18 59.60
C GLN A 78 40.42 2.43 60.96
N LEU A 79 41.59 1.99 61.33
CA LEU A 79 41.92 1.45 62.66
C LEU A 79 42.99 2.29 63.30
N TYR A 80 42.88 2.48 64.61
CA TYR A 80 43.79 3.26 65.39
C TYR A 80 44.71 2.31 66.18
N VAL A 81 46.02 2.67 66.22
CA VAL A 81 47.07 1.90 66.90
C VAL A 81 47.40 2.60 68.15
N HIS A 82 47.29 1.91 69.29
CA HIS A 82 47.64 2.43 70.61
C HIS A 82 48.79 1.63 71.14
N TYR A 83 49.68 2.32 71.91
CA TYR A 83 50.77 1.77 72.71
C TYR A 83 50.58 2.17 74.13
N LYS A 84 50.47 1.21 75.07
CA LYS A 84 50.20 1.42 76.48
C LYS A 84 49.06 2.43 76.72
N GLY A 85 47.99 2.27 75.92
CA GLY A 85 46.78 3.08 75.99
C GLY A 85 46.86 4.45 75.30
N SER A 86 48.01 4.87 74.77
CA SER A 86 48.16 6.15 74.06
C SER A 86 48.13 5.93 72.56
N LEU A 87 47.33 6.74 71.84
CA LEU A 87 47.25 6.71 70.36
C LEU A 87 48.60 7.05 69.73
N ILE A 88 49.11 6.20 68.87
CA ILE A 88 50.40 6.37 68.19
C ILE A 88 50.30 6.53 66.71
N GLY A 89 49.13 6.23 66.12
CA GLY A 89 48.85 6.36 64.71
C GLY A 89 47.62 5.64 64.28
N SER A 90 47.34 5.66 62.98
CA SER A 90 46.21 4.95 62.39
C SER A 90 46.60 4.21 61.08
N ILE A 91 45.86 3.23 60.74
CA ILE A 91 45.97 2.44 59.48
C ILE A 91 44.64 2.39 58.80
N THR A 92 44.65 2.40 57.48
CA THR A 92 43.45 2.24 56.68
C THR A 92 43.47 0.87 56.00
N LEU A 93 42.44 0.06 56.28
CA LEU A 93 42.19 -1.20 55.58
C LEU A 93 41.35 -0.90 54.36
N LYS A 94 41.83 -1.25 53.14
CA LYS A 94 41.08 -1.12 51.89
C LYS A 94 40.67 -2.47 51.38
N LYS A 95 39.42 -2.55 50.87
CA LYS A 95 38.91 -3.76 50.21
C LYS A 95 39.56 -3.84 48.83
N VAL A 96 40.35 -4.86 48.58
CA VAL A 96 40.88 -5.18 47.25
C VAL A 96 39.82 -6.01 46.54
N ILE A 97 39.14 -5.41 45.56
CA ILE A 97 38.22 -6.11 44.69
C ILE A 97 38.99 -6.54 43.44
N ASN A 98 39.28 -7.81 43.30
CA ASN A 98 39.78 -8.34 42.04
C ASN A 98 38.62 -8.42 41.05
N LEU A 99 38.44 -7.39 40.25
CA LEU A 99 37.44 -7.38 39.19
C LEU A 99 37.84 -8.36 38.09
N VAL A 100 36.89 -9.12 37.60
CA VAL A 100 37.07 -9.95 36.39
C VAL A 100 37.08 -9.01 35.19
N GLN A 101 38.17 -8.97 34.45
CA GLN A 101 38.27 -8.11 33.28
C GLN A 101 37.30 -8.58 32.18
N LEU A 102 36.54 -7.65 31.62
CA LEU A 102 35.69 -7.92 30.48
C LEU A 102 36.51 -8.27 29.23
N ALA A 103 35.97 -9.10 28.36
CA ALA A 103 36.55 -9.35 27.04
C ALA A 103 36.55 -8.06 26.19
N ALA A 104 37.54 -7.85 25.35
CA ALA A 104 37.52 -6.76 24.40
C ALA A 104 36.41 -6.95 23.36
N PRO A 105 35.75 -5.86 22.91
CA PRO A 105 34.81 -5.95 21.80
C PRO A 105 35.46 -6.56 20.54
N VAL A 106 34.70 -7.39 19.83
CA VAL A 106 35.11 -8.02 18.56
C VAL A 106 34.31 -7.46 17.39
N TYR A 107 34.69 -7.81 16.16
CA TYR A 107 34.10 -7.27 14.93
C TYR A 107 34.07 -5.73 14.91
N VAL A 108 35.16 -5.14 15.38
CA VAL A 108 35.35 -3.68 15.44
C VAL A 108 35.73 -3.18 14.06
N LYS A 109 34.77 -2.61 13.34
CA LYS A 109 34.94 -2.13 11.97
C LYS A 109 34.08 -0.90 11.66
N TRP A 110 34.34 -0.27 10.55
CA TRP A 110 33.47 0.73 9.96
C TRP A 110 32.30 0.06 9.22
N ASP A 111 31.11 0.64 9.29
CA ASP A 111 29.92 0.17 8.57
C ASP A 111 30.14 0.33 7.06
N GLU A 112 29.89 -0.72 6.29
CA GLU A 112 30.12 -0.74 4.84
C GLU A 112 29.09 0.09 4.05
N THR A 113 27.91 0.32 4.64
CA THR A 113 26.79 1.02 4.01
C THR A 113 26.63 2.47 4.50
N VAL A 114 27.02 2.74 5.75
CA VAL A 114 26.91 4.07 6.35
C VAL A 114 28.31 4.60 6.65
N LYS A 115 28.78 5.51 5.81
CA LYS A 115 30.10 6.13 5.95
C LYS A 115 30.27 6.81 7.32
N GLY A 116 31.39 6.57 7.97
CA GLY A 116 31.71 7.18 9.27
C GLY A 116 31.00 6.56 10.47
N LYS A 117 30.22 5.51 10.30
CA LYS A 117 29.61 4.78 11.41
C LYS A 117 30.51 3.64 11.88
N ALA A 118 30.83 3.64 13.16
CA ALA A 118 31.54 2.58 13.84
C ALA A 118 30.58 1.47 14.30
N VAL A 119 30.99 0.21 14.16
CA VAL A 119 30.20 -0.97 14.61
C VAL A 119 31.10 -1.97 15.33
N TRP A 120 30.54 -2.69 16.31
CA TRP A 120 31.19 -3.76 17.05
C TRP A 120 30.20 -4.74 17.63
N SER A 121 30.67 -5.92 18.05
CA SER A 121 29.80 -6.86 18.76
C SER A 121 29.69 -6.52 20.24
N PRO A 122 28.48 -6.54 20.82
CA PRO A 122 28.28 -6.34 22.26
C PRO A 122 29.03 -7.39 23.10
N VAL A 123 29.54 -6.95 24.26
CA VAL A 123 30.27 -7.78 25.22
C VAL A 123 29.32 -8.17 26.35
N ALA A 124 29.32 -9.45 26.73
CA ALA A 124 28.53 -9.94 27.85
C ALA A 124 28.97 -9.30 29.17
N ASN A 125 28.03 -8.93 30.03
CA ASN A 125 28.21 -8.29 31.32
C ASN A 125 28.78 -6.84 31.27
N ALA A 126 28.90 -6.23 30.11
CA ALA A 126 29.26 -4.83 29.99
C ALA A 126 28.16 -3.93 30.55
N SER A 127 28.52 -2.93 31.35
CA SER A 127 27.59 -1.89 31.82
C SER A 127 27.40 -0.76 30.81
N GLY A 128 28.25 -0.67 29.79
CA GLY A 128 28.23 0.29 28.70
C GLY A 128 29.49 0.19 27.86
N TYR A 129 29.72 1.19 27.05
CA TYR A 129 30.89 1.27 26.18
C TYR A 129 31.47 2.68 26.22
N LYS A 130 32.75 2.79 25.92
CA LYS A 130 33.38 4.05 25.58
C LYS A 130 33.99 3.91 24.19
N VAL A 131 33.82 4.94 23.37
CA VAL A 131 34.39 4.99 22.03
C VAL A 131 35.20 6.29 21.85
N GLN A 132 36.26 6.21 21.09
CA GLN A 132 37.14 7.34 20.80
C GLN A 132 37.65 7.26 19.37
N ILE A 133 37.48 8.33 18.62
CA ILE A 133 38.00 8.46 17.25
C ILE A 133 39.40 9.05 17.24
N TYR A 134 40.18 8.63 16.27
CA TYR A 134 41.55 9.11 16.02
C TYR A 134 41.67 9.49 14.52
N LYS A 135 42.39 10.56 14.24
CA LYS A 135 42.79 10.98 12.90
C LYS A 135 44.31 10.94 12.78
N ASN A 136 44.85 10.25 11.82
CA ASN A 136 46.29 10.08 11.62
C ASN A 136 47.00 9.71 12.97
N SER A 137 46.42 8.75 13.70
CA SER A 137 46.85 8.27 15.02
C SER A 137 46.70 9.27 16.17
N SER A 138 46.23 10.49 15.94
CA SER A 138 45.99 11.51 16.99
C SER A 138 44.54 11.49 17.46
N LYS A 139 44.33 11.52 18.77
CA LYS A 139 42.99 11.54 19.39
C LYS A 139 42.20 12.77 18.93
N GLN A 140 40.95 12.57 18.55
CA GLN A 140 40.01 13.62 18.16
C GLN A 140 38.86 13.73 19.17
N GLY A 141 38.68 14.92 19.72
CA GLY A 141 37.59 15.18 20.67
C GLY A 141 37.68 14.37 21.97
N SER A 142 36.60 14.33 22.72
CA SER A 142 36.46 13.60 23.98
C SER A 142 35.96 12.18 23.76
N GLU A 143 36.22 11.30 24.73
CA GLU A 143 35.64 9.95 24.74
C GLU A 143 34.12 10.06 24.84
N VAL A 144 33.42 9.27 24.06
CA VAL A 144 31.95 9.16 24.08
C VAL A 144 31.56 7.96 24.92
N VAL A 145 30.68 8.18 25.90
CA VAL A 145 30.13 7.14 26.78
C VAL A 145 28.78 6.68 26.24
N LEU A 146 28.62 5.38 26.09
CA LEU A 146 27.42 4.73 25.56
C LEU A 146 26.84 3.76 26.59
N GLY A 147 25.52 3.56 26.51
CA GLY A 147 24.82 2.66 27.43
C GLY A 147 25.03 1.18 27.14
N THR A 148 24.44 0.35 27.99
CA THR A 148 24.45 -1.11 27.89
C THR A 148 23.89 -1.57 26.56
N GLY A 149 24.55 -2.54 25.91
CA GLY A 149 24.10 -3.10 24.65
C GLY A 149 24.39 -2.26 23.40
N ALA A 150 25.07 -1.10 23.53
CA ALA A 150 25.49 -0.33 22.38
C ALA A 150 26.41 -1.15 21.45
N ALA A 151 26.10 -1.16 20.16
CA ALA A 151 26.84 -1.91 19.13
C ALA A 151 27.33 -1.00 18.00
N SER A 152 27.06 0.29 18.06
CA SER A 152 27.50 1.26 17.06
C SER A 152 27.54 2.69 17.58
N TYR A 153 28.31 3.54 16.87
CA TYR A 153 28.32 4.98 17.05
C TYR A 153 28.60 5.71 15.73
N ASP A 154 27.94 6.83 15.50
CA ASP A 154 28.10 7.62 14.26
C ASP A 154 29.13 8.75 14.49
N PHE A 155 30.28 8.64 13.83
CA PHE A 155 31.34 9.63 13.84
C PHE A 155 31.30 10.60 12.65
N THR A 156 30.28 10.55 11.77
CA THR A 156 30.22 11.36 10.55
C THR A 156 30.49 12.84 10.78
N SER A 157 29.95 13.40 11.87
CA SER A 157 30.17 14.82 12.23
C SER A 157 31.60 15.15 12.66
N GLN A 158 32.39 14.14 13.04
CA GLN A 158 33.79 14.29 13.48
C GLN A 158 34.79 13.97 12.36
N ILE A 159 34.32 13.34 11.25
CA ILE A 159 35.11 13.03 10.06
C ILE A 159 34.89 14.14 9.02
N ALA A 160 35.37 15.33 9.31
CA ALA A 160 35.14 16.53 8.49
C ALA A 160 36.31 16.90 7.57
N GLU A 161 37.48 16.37 7.80
CA GLU A 161 38.72 16.70 7.06
C GLU A 161 39.37 15.43 6.50
N SER A 162 40.05 15.55 5.38
CA SER A 162 40.82 14.43 4.81
C SER A 162 41.81 13.86 5.82
N GLY A 163 41.91 12.55 5.85
CA GLY A 163 42.82 11.85 6.77
C GLY A 163 42.47 10.38 6.91
N THR A 164 43.34 9.66 7.58
CA THR A 164 43.11 8.27 7.95
C THR A 164 42.54 8.22 9.37
N TYR A 165 41.34 7.67 9.49
CA TYR A 165 40.62 7.58 10.74
C TYR A 165 40.59 6.14 11.25
N THR A 166 40.76 6.00 12.57
CA THR A 166 40.48 4.77 13.30
C THR A 166 39.62 5.10 14.50
N PHE A 167 38.94 4.14 15.06
CA PHE A 167 38.34 4.31 16.36
C PHE A 167 38.76 3.21 17.31
N LYS A 168 38.75 3.51 18.60
CA LYS A 168 38.90 2.52 19.67
C LYS A 168 37.61 2.43 20.46
N VAL A 169 37.25 1.20 20.80
CA VAL A 169 36.07 0.89 21.61
C VAL A 169 36.47 -0.07 22.72
N TRP A 170 35.90 0.11 23.90
CA TRP A 170 36.08 -0.81 25.03
C TRP A 170 34.80 -0.87 25.85
N ALA A 171 34.55 -2.05 26.41
CA ALA A 171 33.42 -2.28 27.28
C ALA A 171 33.73 -1.72 28.69
N THR A 172 32.77 -1.05 29.29
CA THR A 172 32.90 -0.56 30.67
C THR A 172 32.34 -1.58 31.65
N GLY A 173 33.09 -1.78 32.74
CA GLY A 173 32.74 -2.70 33.79
C GLY A 173 31.77 -2.12 34.82
N ASN A 174 31.65 -2.80 35.96
CA ASN A 174 30.80 -2.43 37.08
C ASN A 174 31.49 -2.83 38.42
N SER A 175 30.74 -3.00 39.48
CA SER A 175 31.28 -3.43 40.78
C SER A 175 31.87 -4.84 40.81
N VAL A 176 31.63 -5.66 39.76
CA VAL A 176 32.11 -7.05 39.67
C VAL A 176 33.12 -7.23 38.54
N TYR A 177 32.94 -6.46 37.45
CA TYR A 177 33.76 -6.55 36.25
C TYR A 177 34.59 -5.27 36.05
N GLY A 178 35.85 -5.43 35.67
CA GLY A 178 36.72 -4.35 35.21
C GLY A 178 36.51 -4.04 33.74
N ASP A 179 36.88 -2.83 33.32
CA ASP A 179 36.82 -2.43 31.90
C ASP A 179 37.64 -3.38 31.03
N SER A 180 37.20 -3.59 29.79
CA SER A 180 37.95 -4.38 28.82
C SER A 180 39.19 -3.67 28.30
N GLU A 181 40.08 -4.42 27.64
CA GLU A 181 41.06 -3.83 26.76
C GLU A 181 40.39 -3.09 25.58
N LYS A 182 41.12 -2.10 25.04
CA LYS A 182 40.65 -1.30 23.90
C LYS A 182 40.86 -2.06 22.59
N ALA A 183 39.77 -2.33 21.88
CA ALA A 183 39.83 -2.83 20.51
C ALA A 183 39.89 -1.67 19.52
N THR A 184 40.70 -1.82 18.49
CA THR A 184 40.92 -0.78 17.46
C THR A 184 40.36 -1.25 16.12
N SER A 185 39.69 -0.34 15.39
CA SER A 185 39.17 -0.61 14.04
C SER A 185 40.28 -0.67 13.00
N GLU A 186 39.92 -1.20 11.83
CA GLU A 186 40.67 -0.95 10.60
C GLU A 186 40.70 0.54 10.25
N GLU A 187 41.61 0.92 9.35
CA GLU A 187 41.72 2.29 8.88
C GLU A 187 40.58 2.67 7.94
N TYR A 188 40.01 3.85 8.14
CA TYR A 188 39.04 4.48 7.26
C TYR A 188 39.68 5.73 6.64
N VAL A 189 39.97 5.66 5.35
CA VAL A 189 40.54 6.80 4.62
C VAL A 189 39.39 7.70 4.15
N PHE A 190 39.29 8.87 4.73
CA PHE A 190 38.39 9.93 4.28
C PHE A 190 39.19 10.95 3.48
N SER A 191 38.76 11.20 2.23
CA SER A 191 39.23 12.32 1.45
C SER A 191 38.12 13.36 1.32
N GLU A 192 38.44 14.59 1.60
CA GLU A 192 37.52 15.70 1.38
C GLU A 192 37.13 15.74 -0.12
N GLN A 193 35.84 15.87 -0.38
CA GLN A 193 35.33 15.90 -1.75
C GLN A 193 35.97 17.06 -2.54
N THR A 194 36.53 16.75 -3.70
CA THR A 194 37.12 17.73 -4.62
C THR A 194 36.10 18.22 -5.66
N LEU A 195 36.43 19.29 -6.39
CA LEU A 195 35.61 19.75 -7.52
C LEU A 195 35.43 18.68 -8.60
N VAL A 196 36.47 17.84 -8.83
CA VAL A 196 36.41 16.74 -9.78
C VAL A 196 35.45 15.64 -9.31
N ASP A 197 35.48 15.31 -8.03
CA ASP A 197 34.54 14.33 -7.43
C ASP A 197 33.10 14.81 -7.55
N VAL A 198 32.83 16.10 -7.25
CA VAL A 198 31.51 16.71 -7.41
C VAL A 198 31.07 16.68 -8.87
N LYS A 199 31.96 17.04 -9.80
CA LYS A 199 31.68 17.02 -11.24
C LYS A 199 31.23 15.64 -11.71
N LYS A 200 31.97 14.60 -11.34
CA LYS A 200 31.63 13.22 -11.70
C LYS A 200 30.27 12.82 -11.13
N ALA A 201 30.06 13.00 -9.84
CA ALA A 201 28.79 12.66 -9.18
C ALA A 201 27.61 13.47 -9.74
N ALA A 202 27.83 14.74 -10.08
CA ALA A 202 26.81 15.61 -10.66
C ALA A 202 26.44 15.19 -12.09
N GLN A 203 27.42 14.79 -12.91
CA GLN A 203 27.16 14.27 -14.25
C GLN A 203 26.29 13.01 -14.20
N GLU A 204 26.60 12.07 -13.31
CA GLU A 204 25.80 10.86 -13.08
C GLU A 204 24.39 11.20 -12.62
N ALA A 205 24.25 12.12 -11.66
CA ALA A 205 22.95 12.57 -11.15
C ALA A 205 22.11 13.30 -12.20
N LEU A 206 22.72 14.12 -13.05
CA LEU A 206 22.06 14.81 -14.14
C LEU A 206 21.60 13.84 -15.24
N GLN A 207 22.38 12.82 -15.57
CA GLN A 207 21.98 11.77 -16.53
C GLN A 207 20.77 10.97 -16.03
N ALA A 208 20.67 10.74 -14.73
CA ALA A 208 19.54 10.04 -14.12
C ALA A 208 18.29 10.92 -13.95
N LYS A 209 18.40 12.24 -14.13
CA LYS A 209 17.30 13.20 -13.93
C LYS A 209 16.34 13.19 -15.11
N THR A 210 15.09 12.82 -14.87
CA THR A 210 14.03 13.06 -15.84
C THR A 210 13.66 14.55 -15.83
N VAL A 211 13.66 15.16 -17.00
CA VAL A 211 13.31 16.59 -17.20
C VAL A 211 12.06 16.73 -18.05
N THR A 212 11.33 17.82 -17.82
CA THR A 212 10.06 18.15 -18.48
C THR A 212 10.07 19.61 -18.93
N ASN A 213 9.02 20.02 -19.65
CA ASN A 213 8.84 21.41 -20.04
C ASN A 213 8.75 22.37 -18.84
N GLU A 214 8.34 21.92 -17.68
CA GLU A 214 8.23 22.67 -16.44
C GLU A 214 9.54 22.77 -15.67
N THR A 215 10.52 21.90 -15.98
CA THR A 215 11.81 21.86 -15.25
C THR A 215 12.50 23.24 -15.30
N THR A 216 12.87 23.73 -14.13
CA THR A 216 13.48 25.05 -13.94
C THR A 216 15.02 24.99 -13.83
N ALA A 217 15.65 26.13 -13.97
CA ALA A 217 17.10 26.31 -13.78
C ALA A 217 17.53 25.91 -12.36
N ASP A 218 16.73 26.28 -11.36
CA ASP A 218 17.01 25.96 -9.95
C ASP A 218 16.91 24.47 -9.66
N GLU A 219 15.95 23.76 -10.26
CA GLU A 219 15.83 22.30 -10.11
C GLU A 219 17.06 21.57 -10.66
N ILE A 220 17.59 22.00 -11.82
CA ILE A 220 18.81 21.43 -12.39
C ILE A 220 20.02 21.74 -11.48
N LEU A 221 20.13 22.98 -11.03
CA LEU A 221 21.21 23.38 -10.12
C LEU A 221 21.14 22.66 -8.78
N GLN A 222 19.94 22.35 -8.28
CA GLN A 222 19.74 21.60 -7.05
C GLN A 222 20.19 20.14 -7.18
N VAL A 223 20.03 19.51 -8.34
CA VAL A 223 20.59 18.15 -8.60
C VAL A 223 22.10 18.16 -8.35
N VAL A 224 22.81 19.18 -8.84
CA VAL A 224 24.25 19.32 -8.63
C VAL A 224 24.57 19.65 -7.17
N ARG A 225 23.82 20.53 -6.54
CA ARG A 225 24.03 20.89 -5.12
C ARG A 225 23.81 19.71 -4.18
N ASN A 226 22.91 18.81 -4.49
CA ASN A 226 22.60 17.65 -3.64
C ASN A 226 23.76 16.64 -3.55
N VAL A 227 24.68 16.63 -4.49
CA VAL A 227 25.86 15.75 -4.45
C VAL A 227 27.08 16.42 -3.80
N ILE A 228 26.98 17.68 -3.40
CA ILE A 228 28.06 18.42 -2.72
C ILE A 228 28.00 18.12 -1.22
N THR A 229 29.05 17.50 -0.70
CA THR A 229 29.23 17.23 0.72
C THR A 229 30.26 18.15 1.37
N ASN A 230 31.17 18.68 0.58
CA ASN A 230 32.15 19.66 1.02
C ASN A 230 31.52 21.06 1.06
N LYS A 231 31.41 21.64 2.28
CA LYS A 231 30.75 22.94 2.51
C LYS A 231 31.45 24.14 1.83
N GLU A 232 32.72 23.97 1.48
CA GLU A 232 33.50 24.98 0.77
C GLU A 232 33.21 24.99 -0.74
N ILE A 233 32.57 23.96 -1.30
CA ILE A 233 32.23 23.91 -2.71
C ILE A 233 30.86 24.55 -2.95
N GLN A 234 30.74 25.33 -3.99
CA GLN A 234 29.51 25.92 -4.49
C GLN A 234 29.31 25.60 -5.96
N ALA A 235 28.04 25.52 -6.36
CA ALA A 235 27.62 25.35 -7.74
C ALA A 235 26.71 26.50 -8.17
N THR A 236 27.02 27.10 -9.31
CA THR A 236 26.25 28.19 -9.92
C THR A 236 26.21 28.02 -11.44
N TRP A 237 25.21 28.57 -12.12
CA TRP A 237 25.29 28.72 -13.56
C TRP A 237 26.48 29.62 -13.90
N SER A 238 27.22 29.28 -14.96
CA SER A 238 28.40 30.04 -15.40
C SER A 238 28.04 31.51 -15.67
N LYS A 239 26.88 31.72 -16.27
CA LYS A 239 26.19 33.01 -16.39
C LYS A 239 24.68 32.79 -16.15
N PRO A 240 23.94 33.80 -15.69
CA PRO A 240 22.47 33.67 -15.55
C PRO A 240 21.74 33.29 -16.85
N SER A 241 22.32 33.65 -18.02
CA SER A 241 21.80 33.32 -19.35
C SER A 241 22.20 31.96 -19.88
N ASP A 242 23.03 31.19 -19.16
CA ASP A 242 23.54 29.91 -19.66
C ASP A 242 22.49 28.78 -19.58
N PHE A 243 21.47 28.93 -18.76
CA PHE A 243 20.33 28.00 -18.78
C PHE A 243 19.49 28.27 -20.02
N GLN A 244 19.54 27.37 -20.98
CA GLN A 244 18.74 27.42 -22.20
C GLN A 244 17.75 26.24 -22.20
N LYS A 245 16.48 26.55 -22.45
CA LYS A 245 15.44 25.52 -22.54
C LYS A 245 14.66 25.66 -23.84
N LYS A 246 14.66 24.60 -24.63
CA LYS A 246 13.78 24.41 -25.78
C LYS A 246 12.64 23.48 -25.34
N GLN A 247 11.40 23.93 -25.51
CA GLN A 247 10.22 23.14 -25.15
C GLN A 247 10.07 21.92 -26.05
N ALA A 248 9.71 20.79 -25.46
CA ALA A 248 9.20 19.64 -26.20
C ALA A 248 7.75 19.86 -26.59
N THR A 249 7.31 19.26 -27.69
CA THR A 249 5.88 19.27 -28.08
C THR A 249 5.03 18.46 -27.10
N ASP A 250 3.80 18.92 -26.91
CA ASP A 250 2.81 18.26 -26.05
C ASP A 250 1.50 18.08 -26.82
N GLY A 251 1.19 16.84 -27.16
CA GLY A 251 -0.05 16.44 -27.84
C GLY A 251 -0.09 16.70 -29.35
N THR A 252 1.03 17.05 -29.98
CA THR A 252 1.14 17.30 -31.42
C THR A 252 1.93 16.23 -32.14
N GLU A 253 1.68 16.05 -33.44
CA GLU A 253 2.45 15.20 -34.33
C GLU A 253 2.98 15.99 -35.54
N PRO A 254 4.23 15.74 -35.99
CA PRO A 254 5.21 14.89 -35.32
C PRO A 254 5.65 15.45 -33.97
N GLY A 255 5.95 14.54 -33.00
CA GLY A 255 6.52 14.93 -31.72
C GLY A 255 7.96 15.40 -31.85
N VAL A 256 8.29 16.55 -31.27
CA VAL A 256 9.66 17.11 -31.27
C VAL A 256 10.15 17.20 -29.83
N ASN A 257 11.27 16.53 -29.55
CA ASN A 257 11.91 16.62 -28.25
C ASN A 257 12.42 18.04 -28.00
N GLY A 258 12.31 18.49 -26.77
CA GLY A 258 12.98 19.69 -26.29
C GLY A 258 14.35 19.37 -25.69
N SER A 259 15.00 20.39 -25.18
CA SER A 259 16.28 20.23 -24.49
C SER A 259 16.47 21.26 -23.38
N ILE A 260 17.30 20.91 -22.41
CA ILE A 260 17.87 21.85 -21.44
C ILE A 260 19.38 21.78 -21.63
N THR A 261 19.99 22.92 -21.96
CA THR A 261 21.44 23.02 -22.16
C THR A 261 22.01 24.16 -21.33
N GLY A 262 23.31 24.10 -21.04
CA GLY A 262 24.02 25.15 -20.33
C GLY A 262 25.27 24.65 -19.62
N THR A 263 25.93 25.56 -18.92
CA THR A 263 27.17 25.27 -18.18
C THR A 263 27.03 25.64 -16.72
N ILE A 264 27.24 24.69 -15.81
CA ILE A 264 27.32 24.92 -14.37
C ILE A 264 28.78 24.96 -13.96
N CYS A 265 29.17 25.98 -13.19
CA CYS A 265 30.48 26.14 -12.61
C CYS A 265 30.49 25.66 -11.16
N LEU A 266 31.49 24.84 -10.84
CA LEU A 266 31.87 24.47 -9.47
C LEU A 266 33.11 25.27 -9.07
N SER A 267 33.09 25.86 -7.89
CA SER A 267 34.22 26.60 -7.34
C SER A 267 34.28 26.45 -5.83
N TYR A 268 35.44 26.70 -5.24
CA TYR A 268 35.56 26.87 -3.80
C TYR A 268 35.14 28.29 -3.40
N LYS A 269 34.43 28.44 -2.28
CA LYS A 269 34.03 29.75 -1.75
C LYS A 269 35.21 30.61 -1.32
N SER A 270 36.25 29.96 -0.81
CA SER A 270 37.46 30.62 -0.30
C SER A 270 38.55 30.84 -1.36
N ARG A 271 38.42 30.24 -2.57
CA ARG A 271 39.41 30.28 -3.62
C ARG A 271 38.75 30.42 -4.98
N ASN A 272 39.10 31.44 -5.75
CA ASN A 272 38.52 31.71 -7.06
C ASN A 272 39.38 31.23 -8.23
N ASP A 273 40.51 30.59 -7.97
CA ASP A 273 41.52 30.19 -8.93
C ASP A 273 41.26 28.81 -9.58
N THR A 274 40.42 27.99 -8.97
CA THR A 274 40.12 26.66 -9.46
C THR A 274 38.60 26.55 -9.73
N VAL A 275 38.24 26.24 -10.98
CA VAL A 275 36.87 26.07 -11.43
C VAL A 275 36.75 24.82 -12.26
N GLU A 276 35.79 23.96 -11.94
CA GLU A 276 35.34 22.87 -12.79
C GLU A 276 34.03 23.24 -13.47
N ARG A 277 33.84 22.76 -14.71
CA ARG A 277 32.61 23.01 -15.50
C ARG A 277 31.89 21.70 -15.78
N ILE A 278 30.54 21.77 -15.65
CA ILE A 278 29.61 20.72 -16.00
C ILE A 278 28.78 21.19 -17.15
N GLU A 279 28.93 20.59 -18.30
CA GLU A 279 28.05 20.80 -19.44
C GLU A 279 26.73 20.06 -19.16
N VAL A 280 25.62 20.80 -19.23
CA VAL A 280 24.25 20.30 -19.12
C VAL A 280 23.71 20.12 -20.53
N ASP A 281 23.34 18.88 -20.87
CA ASP A 281 22.66 18.55 -22.14
C ASP A 281 21.64 17.44 -21.84
N LEU A 282 20.41 17.84 -21.59
CA LEU A 282 19.32 16.98 -21.19
C LEU A 282 18.18 17.06 -22.21
N SER A 283 17.67 15.91 -22.63
CA SER A 283 16.56 15.83 -23.56
C SER A 283 15.22 15.82 -22.82
N ILE A 284 14.29 16.69 -23.24
CA ILE A 284 12.90 16.69 -22.79
C ILE A 284 12.09 15.87 -23.80
N ALA A 285 11.51 14.77 -23.36
CA ALA A 285 10.71 13.91 -24.24
C ALA A 285 9.42 14.61 -24.67
N ALA A 286 9.10 14.54 -25.97
CA ALA A 286 7.80 14.91 -26.50
C ALA A 286 6.70 14.05 -25.89
N LYS A 287 5.55 14.68 -25.64
CA LYS A 287 4.35 13.98 -25.15
C LYS A 287 3.32 13.88 -26.28
N TYR A 288 2.58 12.80 -26.27
CA TYR A 288 1.58 12.47 -27.26
C TYR A 288 0.19 12.45 -26.62
N LYS A 289 -0.80 12.88 -27.39
CA LYS A 289 -2.19 12.99 -26.96
C LYS A 289 -2.83 11.60 -26.85
N ILE A 290 -3.66 11.46 -25.81
CA ILE A 290 -4.47 10.27 -25.58
C ILE A 290 -5.93 10.71 -25.59
N THR A 291 -6.74 10.10 -26.44
CA THR A 291 -8.16 10.40 -26.57
C THR A 291 -8.99 9.14 -26.47
N PHE A 292 -10.23 9.29 -26.03
CA PHE A 292 -11.19 8.19 -25.91
C PHE A 292 -12.48 8.59 -26.61
N THR A 293 -13.07 7.65 -27.32
CA THR A 293 -14.36 7.81 -28.00
C THR A 293 -15.28 6.63 -27.68
N SER A 294 -16.59 6.86 -27.69
CA SER A 294 -17.57 5.79 -27.52
C SER A 294 -17.58 4.80 -28.70
N GLY A 295 -17.09 5.22 -29.86
CA GLY A 295 -17.19 4.45 -31.09
C GLY A 295 -18.61 4.36 -31.68
N ARG A 296 -19.58 5.03 -31.06
CA ARG A 296 -21.00 5.03 -31.44
C ARG A 296 -21.55 6.45 -31.34
N GLU A 297 -22.66 6.70 -32.03
CA GLU A 297 -23.39 7.97 -31.99
C GLU A 297 -24.47 7.98 -30.89
N ASP A 298 -25.00 6.78 -30.54
CA ASP A 298 -26.07 6.55 -29.59
C ASP A 298 -25.57 6.37 -28.12
N PHE A 299 -24.59 7.11 -27.73
CA PHE A 299 -24.01 7.02 -26.39
C PHE A 299 -24.45 8.13 -25.46
N GLN A 300 -24.36 7.85 -24.16
CA GLN A 300 -24.47 8.82 -23.08
C GLN A 300 -23.16 8.89 -22.30
N GLY A 301 -23.01 9.97 -21.49
CA GLY A 301 -21.81 10.16 -20.70
C GLY A 301 -20.72 10.95 -21.41
N ASN A 302 -19.53 10.98 -20.82
CA ASN A 302 -18.41 11.79 -21.30
C ASN A 302 -17.16 10.93 -21.45
N ALA A 303 -16.30 11.30 -22.38
CA ALA A 303 -15.01 10.65 -22.57
C ALA A 303 -14.15 10.73 -21.29
N PRO A 304 -13.54 9.64 -20.84
CA PRO A 304 -12.51 9.72 -19.83
C PRO A 304 -11.31 10.51 -20.38
N THR A 305 -10.50 11.06 -19.47
CA THR A 305 -9.35 11.89 -19.84
C THR A 305 -8.09 11.33 -19.19
N LEU A 306 -6.99 11.33 -19.94
CA LEU A 306 -5.64 11.09 -19.43
C LEU A 306 -4.73 12.26 -19.85
N LYS A 307 -3.68 12.48 -19.04
CA LYS A 307 -2.63 13.42 -19.42
C LYS A 307 -1.82 12.84 -20.58
N ASN A 308 -1.36 13.71 -21.47
CA ASN A 308 -0.43 13.34 -22.52
C ASN A 308 0.83 12.70 -21.93
N ALA A 309 1.37 11.70 -22.60
CA ALA A 309 2.50 10.91 -22.11
C ALA A 309 3.59 10.77 -23.18
N ALA A 310 4.85 10.65 -22.76
CA ALA A 310 5.97 10.42 -23.65
C ALA A 310 5.98 8.98 -24.18
N ALA A 311 6.64 8.77 -25.31
CA ALA A 311 6.88 7.42 -25.82
C ALA A 311 7.59 6.53 -24.78
N GLY A 312 7.18 5.28 -24.69
CA GLY A 312 7.70 4.31 -23.72
C GLY A 312 7.11 4.45 -22.31
N THR A 313 6.33 5.49 -22.02
CA THR A 313 5.61 5.61 -20.72
C THR A 313 4.51 4.56 -20.65
N VAL A 314 4.46 3.83 -19.55
CA VAL A 314 3.35 2.92 -19.24
C VAL A 314 2.24 3.72 -18.56
N ILE A 315 1.04 3.72 -19.17
CA ILE A 315 -0.16 4.33 -18.62
C ILE A 315 -1.16 3.26 -18.22
N THR A 316 -2.08 3.59 -17.33
CA THR A 316 -3.22 2.73 -16.99
C THR A 316 -4.45 3.26 -17.72
N LEU A 317 -5.12 2.39 -18.48
CA LEU A 317 -6.33 2.76 -19.19
C LEU A 317 -7.48 3.00 -18.20
N PRO A 318 -8.26 4.08 -18.38
CA PRO A 318 -9.31 4.46 -17.44
C PRO A 318 -10.51 3.55 -17.53
N ASP A 319 -11.36 3.60 -16.51
CA ASP A 319 -12.70 3.02 -16.57
C ASP A 319 -13.54 3.72 -17.63
N ASN A 320 -14.44 2.95 -18.24
CA ASN A 320 -15.41 3.48 -19.17
C ASN A 320 -16.40 4.44 -18.46
N ARG A 321 -16.69 5.56 -19.10
CA ARG A 321 -17.70 6.54 -18.66
C ARG A 321 -18.82 6.75 -19.68
N PHE A 322 -18.78 6.03 -20.78
CA PHE A 322 -19.87 5.99 -21.74
C PHE A 322 -20.90 4.94 -21.32
N LYS A 323 -22.15 5.19 -21.66
CA LYS A 323 -23.25 4.24 -21.56
C LYS A 323 -23.90 4.10 -22.95
N VAL A 324 -24.06 2.88 -23.39
CA VAL A 324 -24.82 2.53 -24.60
C VAL A 324 -25.89 1.54 -24.13
N TYR A 325 -27.14 1.83 -24.44
CA TYR A 325 -28.22 0.95 -24.04
C TYR A 325 -28.08 -0.41 -24.73
N GLY A 326 -28.33 -1.49 -24.01
CA GLY A 326 -28.25 -2.86 -24.53
C GLY A 326 -26.84 -3.35 -24.86
N MET A 327 -25.81 -2.64 -24.40
CA MET A 327 -24.43 -2.98 -24.69
C MET A 327 -23.59 -3.01 -23.43
N ASN A 328 -22.76 -4.02 -23.30
CA ASN A 328 -21.72 -4.14 -22.30
C ASN A 328 -20.38 -3.64 -22.87
N PHE A 329 -19.68 -2.84 -22.10
CA PHE A 329 -18.34 -2.38 -22.46
C PHE A 329 -17.35 -3.54 -22.34
N GLU A 330 -16.69 -3.90 -23.44
CA GLU A 330 -15.67 -4.94 -23.48
C GLU A 330 -14.27 -4.39 -23.17
N GLY A 331 -13.95 -3.21 -23.70
CA GLY A 331 -12.63 -2.63 -23.55
C GLY A 331 -12.35 -1.46 -24.49
N TRP A 332 -11.12 -1.00 -24.44
CA TRP A 332 -10.59 0.08 -25.25
C TRP A 332 -9.74 -0.46 -26.40
N SER A 333 -10.09 -0.18 -27.64
CA SER A 333 -9.31 -0.57 -28.81
C SER A 333 -8.45 0.59 -29.31
N ASP A 334 -7.16 0.32 -29.56
CA ASP A 334 -6.23 1.24 -30.24
C ASP A 334 -6.27 1.10 -31.78
N GLY A 335 -7.19 0.30 -32.30
CA GLY A 335 -7.32 -0.06 -33.70
C GLY A 335 -6.67 -1.39 -34.07
N THR A 336 -5.89 -1.98 -33.18
CA THR A 336 -5.25 -3.30 -33.40
C THR A 336 -5.59 -4.30 -32.30
N THR A 337 -5.67 -3.85 -31.07
CA THR A 337 -5.90 -4.68 -29.87
C THR A 337 -6.94 -4.02 -28.99
N THR A 338 -7.75 -4.83 -28.30
CA THR A 338 -8.70 -4.41 -27.27
C THR A 338 -8.09 -4.67 -25.89
N TYR A 339 -8.13 -3.69 -25.03
CA TYR A 339 -7.60 -3.69 -23.68
C TYR A 339 -8.72 -3.46 -22.67
N ALA A 340 -8.76 -4.22 -21.62
CA ALA A 340 -9.72 -4.01 -20.52
C ALA A 340 -9.46 -2.67 -19.77
N SER A 341 -10.48 -2.16 -19.05
CA SER A 341 -10.28 -1.11 -18.06
C SER A 341 -9.19 -1.50 -17.05
N GLY A 342 -8.34 -0.54 -16.68
CA GLY A 342 -7.22 -0.78 -15.76
C GLY A 342 -5.99 -1.45 -16.40
N ALA A 343 -6.07 -1.87 -17.67
CA ALA A 343 -4.93 -2.47 -18.34
C ALA A 343 -3.77 -1.47 -18.52
N SER A 344 -2.54 -1.99 -18.45
CA SER A 344 -1.34 -1.23 -18.74
C SER A 344 -1.15 -1.11 -20.27
N TYR A 345 -0.85 0.11 -20.73
CA TYR A 345 -0.56 0.40 -22.11
C TYR A 345 0.73 1.19 -22.25
N THR A 346 1.64 0.74 -23.09
CA THR A 346 2.90 1.46 -23.37
C THR A 346 2.68 2.44 -24.51
N MET A 347 2.90 3.72 -24.25
CA MET A 347 2.70 4.78 -25.22
C MET A 347 3.66 4.64 -26.42
N PRO A 348 3.14 4.60 -27.64
CA PRO A 348 3.97 4.72 -28.84
C PRO A 348 4.46 6.17 -29.03
N GLY A 349 5.37 6.38 -29.95
CA GLY A 349 5.86 7.71 -30.36
C GLY A 349 4.86 8.49 -31.23
N LYS A 350 3.57 8.40 -30.97
CA LYS A 350 2.47 9.06 -31.72
C LYS A 350 1.25 9.22 -30.82
N ASN A 351 0.31 10.09 -31.26
CA ASN A 351 -1.00 10.22 -30.61
C ASN A 351 -1.78 8.92 -30.69
N VAL A 352 -2.56 8.62 -29.66
CA VAL A 352 -3.41 7.42 -29.59
C VAL A 352 -4.85 7.82 -29.38
N ALA A 353 -5.73 7.25 -30.19
CA ALA A 353 -7.17 7.37 -30.04
C ALA A 353 -7.74 5.98 -29.71
N PHE A 354 -8.21 5.83 -28.50
CA PHE A 354 -8.93 4.63 -28.08
C PHE A 354 -10.40 4.74 -28.43
N LYS A 355 -10.93 3.66 -28.95
CA LYS A 355 -12.34 3.49 -29.25
C LYS A 355 -12.92 2.43 -28.33
N ALA A 356 -14.04 2.73 -27.68
CA ALA A 356 -14.75 1.72 -26.89
C ALA A 356 -15.26 0.58 -27.77
N VAL A 357 -15.09 -0.63 -27.31
CA VAL A 357 -15.62 -1.85 -27.91
C VAL A 357 -16.79 -2.33 -27.06
N TRP A 358 -17.85 -2.73 -27.71
CA TRP A 358 -19.12 -3.08 -27.11
C TRP A 358 -19.60 -4.46 -27.56
N ASN A 359 -20.12 -5.25 -26.61
CA ASN A 359 -20.84 -6.48 -26.84
C ASN A 359 -22.32 -6.27 -26.54
N LEU A 360 -23.22 -6.99 -27.25
CA LEU A 360 -24.64 -7.04 -26.88
C LEU A 360 -24.77 -7.54 -25.44
N ASP A 361 -25.64 -6.88 -24.68
CA ASP A 361 -26.05 -7.36 -23.38
C ASP A 361 -27.00 -8.53 -23.56
N LYS A 362 -26.59 -9.71 -23.17
CA LYS A 362 -27.41 -10.91 -23.14
C LYS A 362 -27.83 -11.20 -21.72
N TRP A 363 -29.10 -11.53 -21.52
CA TRP A 363 -29.57 -11.89 -20.20
C TRP A 363 -28.96 -13.22 -19.73
N ASP A 364 -28.57 -13.30 -18.48
CA ASP A 364 -27.94 -14.48 -17.86
C ASP A 364 -28.93 -15.54 -17.35
N GLY A 365 -30.24 -15.34 -17.58
CA GLY A 365 -31.30 -16.24 -17.13
C GLY A 365 -31.72 -16.06 -15.66
N VAL A 366 -30.97 -15.30 -14.86
CA VAL A 366 -31.14 -15.24 -13.41
C VAL A 366 -31.32 -13.81 -12.89
N THR A 367 -30.47 -12.90 -13.30
CA THR A 367 -30.40 -11.54 -12.75
C THR A 367 -31.68 -10.74 -13.04
N ALA A 368 -32.19 -10.05 -12.00
CA ALA A 368 -33.27 -9.09 -12.11
C ALA A 368 -32.83 -7.75 -11.48
N THR A 369 -32.87 -6.68 -12.27
CA THR A 369 -32.38 -5.36 -11.85
C THR A 369 -33.48 -4.32 -12.06
N LYS A 370 -33.69 -3.46 -11.04
CA LYS A 370 -34.69 -2.40 -11.15
C LYS A 370 -34.29 -1.39 -12.21
N PRO A 371 -35.13 -1.16 -13.25
CA PRO A 371 -34.87 -0.17 -14.29
C PRO A 371 -34.87 1.26 -13.72
N GLU A 372 -34.21 2.17 -14.42
CA GLU A 372 -34.30 3.60 -14.19
C GLU A 372 -35.74 4.10 -14.36
N TRP A 373 -36.16 5.02 -13.48
CA TRP A 373 -37.47 5.67 -13.56
C TRP A 373 -37.30 7.12 -14.00
N GLN A 374 -37.88 7.44 -15.16
CA GLN A 374 -37.83 8.79 -15.72
C GLN A 374 -39.15 9.13 -16.40
N ASP A 375 -39.64 10.35 -16.21
CA ASP A 375 -40.83 10.92 -16.86
C ASP A 375 -42.09 10.02 -16.81
N GLY A 376 -42.24 9.27 -15.70
CA GLY A 376 -43.40 8.40 -15.51
C GLY A 376 -43.26 7.00 -16.13
N TYR A 377 -42.11 6.64 -16.63
CA TYR A 377 -41.82 5.33 -17.21
C TYR A 377 -40.56 4.69 -16.57
N TYR A 378 -40.58 3.39 -16.48
CA TYR A 378 -39.39 2.57 -16.33
C TYR A 378 -38.67 2.42 -17.67
N LEU A 379 -37.39 2.70 -17.72
CA LEU A 379 -36.59 2.60 -18.95
C LEU A 379 -35.85 1.26 -18.97
N ILE A 380 -36.27 0.36 -19.81
CA ILE A 380 -35.72 -1.01 -19.89
C ILE A 380 -34.69 -1.06 -21.01
N SER A 381 -33.45 -1.41 -20.66
CA SER A 381 -32.32 -1.51 -21.58
C SER A 381 -31.57 -2.85 -21.52
N THR A 382 -31.98 -3.76 -20.65
CA THR A 382 -31.37 -5.08 -20.50
C THR A 382 -32.41 -6.16 -20.20
N GLY A 383 -32.07 -7.43 -20.47
CA GLY A 383 -32.91 -8.56 -20.08
C GLY A 383 -33.11 -8.65 -18.55
N ALA A 384 -32.09 -8.28 -17.76
CA ALA A 384 -32.18 -8.22 -16.32
C ALA A 384 -33.20 -7.16 -15.85
N GLU A 385 -33.30 -6.01 -16.52
CA GLU A 385 -34.29 -4.97 -16.22
C GLU A 385 -35.71 -5.40 -16.61
N LEU A 386 -35.86 -6.14 -17.73
CA LEU A 386 -37.13 -6.74 -18.09
C LEU A 386 -37.55 -7.80 -17.06
N ALA A 387 -36.62 -8.62 -16.55
CA ALA A 387 -36.87 -9.64 -15.53
C ALA A 387 -37.30 -9.04 -14.18
N TYR A 388 -36.99 -7.79 -13.89
CA TYR A 388 -37.49 -7.11 -12.70
C TYR A 388 -39.02 -7.14 -12.58
N PHE A 389 -39.75 -6.98 -13.69
CA PHE A 389 -41.21 -7.01 -13.71
C PHE A 389 -41.79 -8.42 -13.54
N ARG A 390 -41.03 -9.45 -13.89
CA ARG A 390 -41.36 -10.86 -13.62
C ARG A 390 -41.44 -11.10 -12.09
N ASP A 391 -40.51 -10.52 -11.34
CA ASP A 391 -40.32 -10.79 -9.91
C ASP A 391 -41.03 -9.77 -9.01
N THR A 392 -41.65 -8.74 -9.59
CA THR A 392 -42.37 -7.69 -8.84
C THR A 392 -43.88 -7.72 -9.14
N PHE A 393 -44.67 -7.49 -8.08
CA PHE A 393 -46.15 -7.43 -8.20
C PHE A 393 -46.64 -5.97 -8.29
N LEU A 394 -46.00 -5.18 -9.15
CA LEU A 394 -46.41 -3.81 -9.38
C LEU A 394 -47.70 -3.77 -10.20
N SER A 395 -48.62 -2.87 -9.85
CA SER A 395 -49.81 -2.56 -10.66
C SER A 395 -49.67 -1.17 -11.29
N ASN A 396 -50.31 -0.99 -12.43
CA ASN A 396 -50.35 0.32 -13.14
C ASN A 396 -48.95 0.90 -13.50
N TRP A 397 -47.91 0.07 -13.61
CA TRP A 397 -46.61 0.53 -14.05
C TRP A 397 -46.59 0.82 -15.55
N LYS A 398 -45.72 1.71 -15.98
CA LYS A 398 -45.45 2.02 -17.38
C LYS A 398 -43.98 1.80 -17.67
N ALA A 399 -43.67 1.21 -18.80
CA ALA A 399 -42.31 0.97 -19.24
C ALA A 399 -42.11 1.27 -20.72
N LYS A 400 -40.84 1.57 -21.06
CA LYS A 400 -40.35 1.74 -22.44
C LYS A 400 -39.09 0.93 -22.62
N LEU A 401 -38.99 0.28 -23.79
CA LEU A 401 -37.71 -0.27 -24.23
C LEU A 401 -36.83 0.88 -24.74
N MET A 402 -35.55 0.84 -24.39
CA MET A 402 -34.53 1.82 -24.80
C MET A 402 -33.61 1.28 -25.89
N CYS A 403 -33.67 -0.03 -26.15
CA CYS A 403 -32.90 -0.77 -27.13
C CYS A 403 -33.52 -2.15 -27.31
N ASP A 404 -33.03 -2.93 -28.29
CA ASP A 404 -33.34 -4.35 -28.42
C ASP A 404 -32.86 -5.12 -27.18
N ILE A 405 -33.64 -6.11 -26.73
CA ILE A 405 -33.36 -6.96 -25.59
C ILE A 405 -33.11 -8.40 -26.08
N ASP A 406 -31.98 -8.98 -25.66
CA ASP A 406 -31.66 -10.38 -25.95
C ASP A 406 -31.78 -11.21 -24.65
N LEU A 407 -32.74 -12.11 -24.61
CA LEU A 407 -32.98 -13.03 -23.48
C LEU A 407 -32.19 -14.33 -23.60
N ASP A 408 -31.38 -14.48 -24.64
CA ASP A 408 -30.44 -15.58 -24.90
C ASP A 408 -31.09 -16.99 -24.77
N ASN A 409 -32.39 -17.10 -24.99
CA ASN A 409 -33.20 -18.33 -24.86
C ASN A 409 -33.20 -18.95 -23.47
N HIS A 410 -32.90 -18.17 -22.45
CA HIS A 410 -33.05 -18.63 -21.05
C HIS A 410 -34.52 -18.69 -20.63
N ASP A 411 -34.84 -19.62 -19.73
CA ASP A 411 -36.17 -19.77 -19.17
C ASP A 411 -36.64 -18.45 -18.51
N PHE A 412 -37.62 -17.83 -19.12
CA PHE A 412 -38.22 -16.58 -18.68
C PHE A 412 -39.62 -16.82 -18.13
N MET A 413 -39.83 -16.68 -16.83
CA MET A 413 -41.19 -16.73 -16.29
C MET A 413 -41.97 -15.52 -16.78
N SER A 414 -43.17 -15.77 -17.29
CA SER A 414 -44.08 -14.71 -17.76
C SER A 414 -44.25 -13.59 -16.72
N ILE A 415 -44.22 -12.35 -17.16
CA ILE A 415 -44.52 -11.18 -16.34
C ILE A 415 -45.98 -11.26 -15.88
N ASN A 416 -46.24 -11.21 -14.58
CA ASN A 416 -47.56 -11.47 -14.01
C ASN A 416 -48.66 -10.53 -14.53
N ASN A 417 -48.31 -9.27 -14.79
CA ASN A 417 -49.25 -8.24 -15.22
C ASN A 417 -48.57 -7.27 -16.20
N ALA A 418 -49.21 -7.02 -17.34
CA ALA A 418 -48.67 -6.12 -18.37
C ALA A 418 -48.58 -4.63 -17.96
N GLY A 419 -49.06 -4.25 -16.77
CA GLY A 419 -49.06 -2.85 -16.31
C GLY A 419 -50.12 -2.00 -17.03
N ALA A 420 -49.95 -0.68 -16.98
CA ALA A 420 -50.84 0.28 -17.66
C ALA A 420 -50.38 0.56 -19.11
N GLU A 421 -49.08 0.57 -19.33
CA GLU A 421 -48.52 0.83 -20.67
C GLU A 421 -47.16 0.15 -20.84
N PHE A 422 -46.97 -0.56 -21.91
CA PHE A 422 -45.70 -1.09 -22.36
C PHE A 422 -45.44 -0.62 -23.79
N ASP A 423 -44.46 0.29 -23.96
CA ASP A 423 -44.08 0.82 -25.27
C ASP A 423 -42.72 0.21 -25.66
N GLY A 424 -42.73 -0.61 -26.66
CA GLY A 424 -41.52 -1.18 -27.25
C GLY A 424 -40.63 -0.15 -27.96
N CYS A 425 -41.16 1.06 -28.23
CA CYS A 425 -40.46 2.14 -28.94
C CYS A 425 -39.87 1.70 -30.30
N GLY A 426 -40.38 0.66 -30.89
CA GLY A 426 -39.88 0.05 -32.14
C GLY A 426 -38.73 -0.95 -31.93
N HIS A 427 -38.40 -1.29 -30.70
CA HIS A 427 -37.36 -2.26 -30.36
C HIS A 427 -37.90 -3.69 -30.30
N THR A 428 -36.95 -4.63 -30.32
CA THR A 428 -37.21 -6.08 -30.40
C THR A 428 -36.80 -6.78 -29.10
N ILE A 429 -37.63 -7.72 -28.65
CA ILE A 429 -37.25 -8.74 -27.66
C ILE A 429 -36.97 -10.03 -28.41
N ARG A 430 -35.75 -10.58 -28.31
CA ARG A 430 -35.33 -11.84 -28.93
C ARG A 430 -35.04 -12.92 -27.90
N GLY A 431 -35.16 -14.16 -28.29
CA GLY A 431 -34.83 -15.30 -27.46
C GLY A 431 -35.73 -15.44 -26.23
N LEU A 432 -37.00 -14.99 -26.31
CA LEU A 432 -37.99 -15.20 -25.27
C LEU A 432 -38.35 -16.69 -25.18
N HIS A 433 -37.90 -17.36 -24.10
CA HIS A 433 -38.36 -18.71 -23.77
C HIS A 433 -39.27 -18.64 -22.54
N ALA A 434 -40.58 -18.43 -22.78
CA ALA A 434 -41.51 -18.30 -21.68
C ALA A 434 -42.04 -19.69 -21.27
N VAL A 435 -41.63 -20.16 -20.11
CA VAL A 435 -42.03 -21.46 -19.54
C VAL A 435 -42.97 -21.27 -18.36
N SER A 436 -44.10 -21.98 -18.37
CA SER A 436 -45.07 -21.92 -17.26
C SER A 436 -45.70 -23.28 -16.99
N SER A 437 -45.89 -23.61 -15.72
CA SER A 437 -46.75 -24.72 -15.24
C SER A 437 -48.13 -24.23 -14.81
N GLY A 438 -48.42 -22.94 -14.96
CA GLY A 438 -49.70 -22.33 -14.63
C GLY A 438 -50.67 -22.23 -15.84
N ALA A 439 -51.84 -21.61 -15.63
CA ALA A 439 -52.90 -21.49 -16.60
C ALA A 439 -52.51 -20.62 -17.83
N TYR A 440 -51.68 -19.58 -17.64
CA TYR A 440 -51.42 -18.57 -18.66
C TYR A 440 -49.92 -18.45 -18.95
N THR A 441 -49.57 -18.40 -20.26
CA THR A 441 -48.15 -18.31 -20.69
C THR A 441 -47.99 -17.32 -21.84
N GLY A 442 -46.95 -16.51 -21.81
CA GLY A 442 -46.57 -15.52 -22.80
C GLY A 442 -45.49 -14.61 -22.25
N LEU A 443 -45.10 -13.54 -22.95
CA LEU A 443 -44.29 -12.49 -22.34
C LEU A 443 -45.01 -11.95 -21.09
N PHE A 444 -46.31 -11.64 -21.22
CA PHE A 444 -47.20 -11.31 -20.13
C PHE A 444 -48.12 -12.49 -19.83
N LYS A 445 -48.30 -12.78 -18.54
CA LYS A 445 -49.17 -13.82 -18.09
C LYS A 445 -50.63 -13.44 -18.29
N LYS A 446 -51.00 -12.25 -17.80
CA LYS A 446 -52.35 -11.74 -17.90
C LYS A 446 -52.41 -10.22 -17.75
N THR A 447 -53.58 -9.63 -18.01
CA THR A 447 -53.91 -8.28 -17.58
C THR A 447 -54.93 -8.32 -16.44
N SER A 448 -54.85 -7.33 -15.56
CA SER A 448 -55.79 -7.09 -14.46
C SER A 448 -56.39 -5.68 -14.50
N THR A 449 -56.01 -4.85 -15.45
CA THR A 449 -56.43 -3.46 -15.63
C THR A 449 -56.36 -3.07 -17.10
N ASN A 450 -56.89 -1.91 -17.46
CA ASN A 450 -56.72 -1.34 -18.79
C ASN A 450 -55.23 -1.21 -19.14
N CYS A 451 -54.82 -1.74 -20.24
CA CYS A 451 -53.45 -1.81 -20.66
C CYS A 451 -53.27 -1.42 -22.11
N THR A 452 -52.18 -0.73 -22.44
CA THR A 452 -51.76 -0.48 -23.83
C THR A 452 -50.39 -1.10 -24.06
N ILE A 453 -50.28 -1.98 -25.04
CA ILE A 453 -49.00 -2.53 -25.49
C ILE A 453 -48.81 -2.07 -26.95
N LYS A 454 -47.70 -1.41 -27.22
CA LYS A 454 -47.47 -0.81 -28.53
C LYS A 454 -46.05 -0.84 -29.00
N ASN A 455 -45.84 -0.72 -30.31
CA ASN A 455 -44.54 -0.56 -30.98
C ASN A 455 -43.52 -1.62 -30.55
N LEU A 456 -43.94 -2.86 -30.33
CA LEU A 456 -43.12 -3.95 -29.83
C LEU A 456 -42.95 -5.05 -30.86
N THR A 457 -41.72 -5.49 -31.05
CA THR A 457 -41.41 -6.71 -31.80
C THR A 457 -40.96 -7.81 -30.83
N ILE A 458 -41.47 -9.03 -31.00
CA ILE A 458 -40.97 -10.24 -30.34
C ILE A 458 -40.62 -11.25 -31.43
N GLU A 459 -39.34 -11.63 -31.51
CA GLU A 459 -38.83 -12.56 -32.50
C GLU A 459 -38.30 -13.85 -31.87
N ASP A 460 -38.48 -14.96 -32.57
CA ASP A 460 -37.95 -16.27 -32.22
C ASP A 460 -38.34 -16.70 -30.79
N ALA A 461 -39.60 -16.40 -30.41
CA ALA A 461 -40.10 -16.77 -29.10
C ALA A 461 -40.44 -18.26 -29.02
N VAL A 462 -40.24 -18.86 -27.86
CA VAL A 462 -40.74 -20.18 -27.50
C VAL A 462 -41.65 -20.04 -26.30
N ILE A 463 -42.94 -20.33 -26.49
CA ILE A 463 -43.94 -20.26 -25.40
C ILE A 463 -44.32 -21.69 -25.03
N GLU A 464 -43.81 -22.17 -23.91
CA GLU A 464 -43.98 -23.55 -23.46
C GLU A 464 -44.88 -23.62 -22.22
N ASN A 465 -45.98 -24.36 -22.28
CA ASN A 465 -46.79 -24.67 -21.11
C ASN A 465 -46.56 -26.12 -20.67
N THR A 466 -46.07 -26.30 -19.46
CA THR A 466 -45.74 -27.62 -18.87
C THR A 466 -46.81 -28.10 -17.89
N SER A 467 -47.97 -27.45 -17.83
CA SER A 467 -49.09 -27.82 -16.94
C SER A 467 -49.58 -29.21 -17.21
N THR A 468 -50.10 -29.86 -16.21
CA THR A 468 -50.87 -31.10 -16.31
C THR A 468 -52.37 -30.84 -16.48
N SER A 469 -52.82 -29.59 -16.37
CA SER A 469 -54.18 -29.17 -16.67
C SER A 469 -54.39 -29.04 -18.18
N SER A 470 -55.50 -29.44 -18.67
CA SER A 470 -55.86 -29.28 -20.09
C SER A 470 -56.65 -27.99 -20.38
N ASP A 471 -56.55 -27.01 -19.52
CA ASP A 471 -57.27 -25.73 -19.61
C ASP A 471 -56.28 -24.58 -19.37
N CYS A 472 -55.34 -24.48 -20.29
CA CYS A 472 -54.29 -23.44 -20.25
C CYS A 472 -54.33 -22.62 -21.55
N GLU A 473 -53.97 -21.36 -21.41
CA GLU A 473 -53.95 -20.39 -22.49
C GLU A 473 -52.54 -19.91 -22.78
N ALA A 474 -52.19 -19.80 -24.06
CA ALA A 474 -50.84 -19.38 -24.47
C ALA A 474 -50.91 -18.37 -25.63
N GLY A 475 -50.13 -17.33 -25.53
CA GLY A 475 -49.91 -16.35 -26.59
C GLY A 475 -48.52 -15.79 -26.54
N ILE A 476 -47.87 -15.49 -27.66
CA ILE A 476 -46.50 -14.97 -27.64
C ILE A 476 -46.43 -13.67 -26.83
N LEU A 477 -47.38 -12.76 -27.03
CA LEU A 477 -47.48 -11.53 -26.27
C LEU A 477 -48.10 -11.76 -24.89
N MET A 478 -49.25 -12.46 -24.85
CA MET A 478 -50.03 -12.58 -23.62
C MET A 478 -50.85 -13.89 -23.58
N GLY A 479 -50.84 -14.56 -22.42
CA GLY A 479 -51.66 -15.74 -22.22
C GLY A 479 -53.16 -15.42 -22.09
N TYR A 480 -53.53 -14.41 -21.28
CA TYR A 480 -54.93 -14.11 -20.91
C TYR A 480 -55.22 -12.62 -20.83
N ALA A 481 -56.25 -12.17 -21.49
CA ALA A 481 -56.75 -10.81 -21.48
C ALA A 481 -58.07 -10.72 -20.71
N GLY A 482 -57.98 -10.28 -19.43
CA GLY A 482 -59.13 -10.21 -18.51
C GLY A 482 -59.92 -8.90 -18.53
N ASP A 483 -59.32 -7.83 -19.04
CA ASP A 483 -59.82 -6.46 -19.04
C ASP A 483 -59.70 -5.80 -20.42
N SER A 484 -59.85 -4.47 -20.49
CA SER A 484 -59.64 -3.71 -21.72
C SER A 484 -58.18 -3.59 -22.08
N ILE A 485 -57.82 -4.01 -23.29
CA ILE A 485 -56.45 -3.97 -23.84
C ILE A 485 -56.46 -3.31 -25.20
N THR A 486 -55.45 -2.48 -25.44
CA THR A 486 -55.06 -2.02 -26.76
C THR A 486 -53.70 -2.61 -27.12
N VAL A 487 -53.62 -3.33 -28.23
CA VAL A 487 -52.39 -3.82 -28.84
C VAL A 487 -52.22 -3.13 -30.19
N GLU A 488 -51.17 -2.32 -30.33
CA GLU A 488 -50.99 -1.48 -31.50
C GLU A 488 -49.55 -1.57 -32.02
N ASN A 489 -49.44 -1.71 -33.35
CA ASN A 489 -48.14 -1.73 -34.03
C ASN A 489 -47.15 -2.75 -33.39
N CYS A 490 -47.65 -3.98 -33.16
CA CYS A 490 -46.85 -5.07 -32.60
C CYS A 490 -46.64 -6.18 -33.62
N TYR A 491 -45.44 -6.73 -33.61
CA TYR A 491 -45.07 -7.89 -34.39
C TYR A 491 -44.61 -9.02 -33.46
N VAL A 492 -45.09 -10.25 -33.69
CA VAL A 492 -44.64 -11.41 -32.93
C VAL A 492 -44.38 -12.60 -33.83
N SER A 493 -43.29 -13.36 -33.55
CA SER A 493 -43.00 -14.63 -34.23
C SER A 493 -42.41 -15.64 -33.24
N GLY A 494 -42.59 -16.93 -33.50
CA GLY A 494 -42.04 -18.00 -32.68
C GLY A 494 -42.97 -19.19 -32.54
N GLU A 495 -42.68 -20.07 -31.59
CA GLU A 495 -43.40 -21.32 -31.36
C GLU A 495 -44.25 -21.24 -30.09
N ILE A 496 -45.45 -21.83 -30.16
CA ILE A 496 -46.29 -22.11 -29.01
C ILE A 496 -46.39 -23.63 -28.85
N VAL A 497 -45.79 -24.14 -27.76
CA VAL A 497 -45.68 -25.59 -27.49
C VAL A 497 -46.59 -25.97 -26.34
N GLY A 498 -47.73 -26.55 -26.66
CA GLY A 498 -48.79 -26.82 -25.69
C GLY A 498 -48.66 -28.11 -24.90
N LYS A 499 -47.87 -29.08 -25.38
CA LYS A 499 -47.71 -30.42 -24.74
C LYS A 499 -49.04 -31.07 -24.28
N ASN A 500 -50.13 -30.82 -25.01
CA ASN A 500 -51.49 -31.22 -24.67
C ASN A 500 -52.11 -30.55 -23.44
N ALA A 501 -51.55 -29.47 -22.95
CA ALA A 501 -52.07 -28.65 -21.84
C ALA A 501 -52.77 -27.37 -22.33
N VAL A 502 -52.33 -26.81 -23.47
CA VAL A 502 -52.87 -25.56 -24.00
C VAL A 502 -54.21 -25.79 -24.71
N ARG A 503 -55.22 -25.11 -24.22
CA ARG A 503 -56.58 -25.11 -24.77
C ARG A 503 -56.78 -23.98 -25.78
N TYR A 504 -56.28 -22.79 -25.45
CA TYR A 504 -56.40 -21.64 -26.36
C TYR A 504 -55.01 -21.10 -26.70
N ALA A 505 -54.70 -21.13 -27.97
CA ALA A 505 -53.39 -20.66 -28.46
C ALA A 505 -53.60 -19.55 -29.49
N GLY A 506 -53.01 -18.39 -29.25
CA GLY A 506 -53.05 -17.26 -30.18
C GLY A 506 -51.70 -16.62 -30.40
N GLY A 507 -51.38 -16.22 -31.63
CA GLY A 507 -50.09 -15.59 -31.90
C GLY A 507 -49.83 -14.38 -31.02
N LEU A 508 -50.80 -13.51 -30.81
CA LEU A 508 -50.73 -12.40 -29.87
C LEU A 508 -51.27 -12.81 -28.50
N ILE A 509 -52.53 -13.24 -28.45
CA ILE A 509 -53.27 -13.45 -27.20
C ILE A 509 -53.90 -14.84 -27.17
N GLY A 510 -53.67 -15.61 -26.10
CA GLY A 510 -54.27 -16.95 -25.96
C GLY A 510 -55.78 -16.90 -25.78
N ASP A 511 -56.26 -16.16 -24.80
CA ASP A 511 -57.69 -16.01 -24.45
C ASP A 511 -58.07 -14.57 -24.16
N VAL A 512 -59.27 -14.16 -24.66
CA VAL A 512 -59.96 -12.93 -24.28
C VAL A 512 -61.16 -13.30 -23.43
N HIS A 513 -61.09 -13.01 -22.13
CA HIS A 513 -62.15 -13.32 -21.19
C HIS A 513 -63.47 -12.62 -21.52
N SER A 514 -64.59 -13.20 -21.07
CA SER A 514 -65.92 -12.70 -21.34
C SER A 514 -66.21 -11.25 -20.91
N SER A 515 -65.47 -10.75 -19.91
CA SER A 515 -65.51 -9.35 -19.51
C SER A 515 -64.46 -8.48 -20.22
N GLY A 516 -63.56 -9.07 -20.99
CA GLY A 516 -62.48 -8.38 -21.68
C GLY A 516 -62.94 -7.62 -22.92
N SER A 517 -62.25 -6.52 -23.23
CA SER A 517 -62.39 -5.77 -24.47
C SER A 517 -61.05 -5.53 -25.09
N VAL A 518 -60.72 -6.18 -26.20
CA VAL A 518 -59.43 -6.12 -26.86
C VAL A 518 -59.53 -5.40 -28.20
N SER A 519 -58.62 -4.42 -28.40
CA SER A 519 -58.43 -3.73 -29.66
C SER A 519 -57.05 -4.07 -30.21
N ILE A 520 -56.97 -4.74 -31.35
CA ILE A 520 -55.71 -5.09 -32.04
C ILE A 520 -55.64 -4.27 -33.33
N ARG A 521 -54.59 -3.43 -33.44
CA ARG A 521 -54.44 -2.54 -34.62
C ARG A 521 -53.02 -2.62 -35.18
N SER A 522 -52.92 -2.69 -36.50
CA SER A 522 -51.64 -2.67 -37.20
C SER A 522 -50.65 -3.72 -36.69
N CYS A 523 -51.15 -4.91 -36.31
CA CYS A 523 -50.34 -5.97 -35.74
C CYS A 523 -50.14 -7.12 -36.73
N TYR A 524 -49.01 -7.81 -36.56
CA TYR A 524 -48.70 -9.02 -37.31
C TYR A 524 -48.25 -10.14 -36.38
N ALA A 525 -48.71 -11.36 -36.63
CA ALA A 525 -48.26 -12.55 -35.94
C ALA A 525 -47.87 -13.67 -36.89
N ASN A 526 -46.75 -14.33 -36.58
CA ASN A 526 -46.28 -15.50 -37.32
C ASN A 526 -45.94 -16.64 -36.33
N PRO A 527 -46.98 -17.23 -35.68
CA PRO A 527 -46.79 -18.32 -34.74
C PRO A 527 -46.75 -19.67 -35.45
N GLN A 528 -45.88 -20.57 -34.95
CA GLN A 528 -46.03 -22.01 -35.11
C GLN A 528 -46.73 -22.56 -33.87
N ILE A 529 -47.87 -23.23 -34.02
CA ILE A 529 -48.66 -23.70 -32.87
C ILE A 529 -48.66 -25.23 -32.85
N ILE A 530 -48.13 -25.83 -31.79
CA ILE A 530 -47.91 -27.27 -31.68
C ILE A 530 -48.51 -27.84 -30.39
N GLY A 531 -49.19 -28.95 -30.45
CA GLY A 531 -49.54 -29.75 -29.29
C GLY A 531 -50.61 -29.11 -28.38
N ILE A 532 -51.62 -28.46 -28.95
CA ILE A 532 -52.81 -28.03 -28.22
C ILE A 532 -53.69 -29.24 -27.85
N THR A 533 -54.60 -29.06 -26.88
CA THR A 533 -55.55 -30.12 -26.49
C THR A 533 -56.48 -30.51 -27.65
N SER A 534 -57.01 -31.73 -27.61
CA SER A 534 -57.91 -32.21 -28.63
C SER A 534 -59.21 -31.38 -28.84
N ASN A 535 -59.63 -30.65 -27.82
CA ASN A 535 -60.76 -29.73 -27.85
C ASN A 535 -60.31 -28.26 -27.79
N GLY A 536 -59.05 -28.01 -28.15
CA GLY A 536 -58.43 -26.67 -28.10
C GLY A 536 -58.76 -25.86 -29.36
N PHE A 537 -58.52 -24.58 -29.26
CA PHE A 537 -58.69 -23.63 -30.37
C PHE A 537 -57.35 -22.91 -30.58
N ALA A 538 -57.03 -22.77 -31.86
CA ALA A 538 -55.85 -22.02 -32.28
C ALA A 538 -56.26 -20.89 -33.21
N GLY A 539 -55.66 -19.74 -33.03
CA GLY A 539 -55.89 -18.58 -33.89
C GLY A 539 -54.59 -17.83 -34.18
N GLY A 540 -54.47 -17.30 -35.38
CA GLY A 540 -53.25 -16.58 -35.76
C GLY A 540 -52.95 -15.34 -34.91
N LEU A 541 -53.98 -14.62 -34.51
CA LEU A 541 -53.87 -13.46 -33.62
C LEU A 541 -54.39 -13.76 -32.21
N VAL A 542 -55.62 -14.30 -32.11
CA VAL A 542 -56.32 -14.62 -30.84
C VAL A 542 -56.78 -16.06 -30.87
N GLY A 543 -56.49 -16.86 -29.85
CA GLY A 543 -56.86 -18.26 -29.75
C GLY A 543 -58.33 -18.46 -29.47
N TRP A 544 -58.89 -17.74 -28.51
CA TRP A 544 -60.33 -17.75 -28.21
C TRP A 544 -60.80 -16.38 -27.70
N THR A 545 -62.04 -16.04 -27.92
CA THR A 545 -62.61 -14.80 -27.43
C THR A 545 -64.02 -15.04 -26.85
N GLY A 546 -64.20 -14.80 -25.56
CA GLY A 546 -65.47 -14.75 -24.90
C GLY A 546 -65.97 -13.31 -24.71
N GLY A 547 -65.09 -12.34 -24.90
CA GLY A 547 -65.37 -10.91 -24.79
C GLY A 547 -65.44 -10.19 -26.14
N THR A 548 -65.33 -8.86 -26.11
CA THR A 548 -65.31 -8.04 -27.32
C THR A 548 -63.91 -7.97 -27.89
N THR A 549 -63.73 -8.36 -29.16
CA THR A 549 -62.45 -8.27 -29.86
C THR A 549 -62.62 -7.50 -31.18
N THR A 550 -61.86 -6.41 -31.32
CA THR A 550 -61.80 -5.62 -32.55
C THR A 550 -60.42 -5.75 -33.17
N ILE A 551 -60.36 -6.16 -34.43
CA ILE A 551 -59.11 -6.33 -35.15
C ILE A 551 -59.14 -5.44 -36.41
N GLU A 552 -58.19 -4.53 -36.53
CA GLU A 552 -58.06 -3.59 -37.64
C GLU A 552 -56.63 -3.64 -38.20
N ASN A 553 -56.53 -3.66 -39.54
CA ASN A 553 -55.26 -3.62 -40.27
C ASN A 553 -54.21 -4.64 -39.75
N SER A 554 -54.67 -5.80 -39.30
CA SER A 554 -53.83 -6.81 -38.67
C SER A 554 -54.02 -8.16 -39.35
N TYR A 555 -52.96 -8.96 -39.40
CA TYR A 555 -53.03 -10.30 -40.05
C TYR A 555 -52.06 -11.27 -39.38
N ALA A 556 -52.22 -12.52 -39.66
CA ALA A 556 -51.32 -13.58 -39.23
C ALA A 556 -51.03 -14.56 -40.37
N VAL A 557 -49.82 -15.12 -40.31
CA VAL A 557 -49.42 -16.32 -41.03
C VAL A 557 -49.17 -17.39 -39.96
N VAL A 558 -49.87 -18.54 -40.09
CA VAL A 558 -49.84 -19.54 -38.98
C VAL A 558 -49.39 -20.86 -39.59
N ASP A 559 -48.48 -21.54 -38.92
CA ASP A 559 -48.13 -22.93 -39.10
C ASP A 559 -48.73 -23.76 -37.95
N MET A 560 -49.54 -24.77 -38.22
CA MET A 560 -50.29 -25.57 -37.24
C MET A 560 -50.11 -27.08 -37.49
#